data_884df1fe0a50c5b29fb7d16e5a389bea
#
_entry.id   884df1fe0a50c5b29fb7d16e5a389bea
#
_cell.length_a   1.000
_cell.length_b   1.000
_cell.length_c   1.000
_cell.angle_alpha   90.00
_cell.angle_beta   90.00
_cell.angle_gamma   90.00
#
_symmetry.space_group_name_H-M   'P 1'
#
loop_
_entity.id
_entity.type
_entity.pdbx_description
1 polymer ?
#
loop_
_entity_poly.entity_id
_entity_poly.type
_entity_poly.pdbx_seq_one_letter_code
_entity_poly.pdbx_strand_id
1 'polypeptide(L)'
;SFVSASCSCPYNENGEGPCCKHIGALLMRDSESQGLSGRAPQRPSESPESIPGVVRGTANLQTPQPEEPPRRDSYASSLEMLFGKKWRGEEPESDYEARRLLQAYQEGALAEVDGVTGHAELRPHAAELEPELTLLPGELPWLRLRISADGGRQYVVKSIPDLLRAVEKHGFISYGKALEFRHSWEAFAPEAQQLLRLLRRQLSAKEGVEAALRSYGNAPRSGPAGGIPLNGEIFDGLVALYAPTGNLGGYTLKTGIPALTMRVEKRRGGVEVSVTPALGWKTGLDNDYLYSEDTIWQLDRAESARMRPALEALCGKSLFFTTGDATAFCSYVLPELGSRVTIEDPERLLLNQIPLEPVVQFYLDAPTRETVRAHLEFLYGEDRVTPEEPGPAGLLRDARAEQRAGRLLGRYLEPGPDTMGNGLAAHYDAYEEDEVYRFLDEGVPALLAEGEVYLTDAFRSMQA
;
A
#
# COMPACT_ATOMS: atom_id res chain seq x y z
N SER A 1 19.68 -30.84 7.13
CA SER A 1 18.37 -30.29 6.74
C SER A 1 17.60 -29.93 7.98
N PHE A 2 17.25 -28.64 8.08
CA PHE A 2 16.47 -28.13 9.19
C PHE A 2 15.00 -28.55 9.02
N VAL A 3 14.46 -29.29 9.98
CA VAL A 3 13.12 -29.90 9.82
C VAL A 3 12.03 -29.02 10.47
N SER A 4 12.31 -28.37 11.60
CA SER A 4 11.40 -27.42 12.23
C SER A 4 12.10 -26.58 13.31
N ALA A 5 11.65 -25.36 13.53
CA ALA A 5 12.04 -24.52 14.66
C ALA A 5 10.79 -23.90 15.28
N SER A 6 10.72 -23.90 16.61
CA SER A 6 9.62 -23.27 17.37
C SER A 6 10.15 -22.33 18.44
N CYS A 7 9.37 -21.30 18.76
CA CYS A 7 9.67 -20.35 19.81
C CYS A 7 8.37 -19.98 20.54
N SER A 8 8.40 -19.96 21.86
CA SER A 8 7.27 -19.59 22.72
C SER A 8 7.15 -18.09 22.99
N CYS A 9 7.78 -17.24 22.18
CA CYS A 9 7.63 -15.79 22.34
C CYS A 9 6.28 -15.30 21.76
N PRO A 10 5.73 -14.18 22.25
CA PRO A 10 4.42 -13.66 21.83
C PRO A 10 4.27 -13.42 20.31
N TYR A 11 5.39 -13.26 19.60
CA TYR A 11 5.40 -13.08 18.13
C TYR A 11 5.31 -14.38 17.34
N ASN A 12 5.34 -15.55 18.00
CA ASN A 12 5.29 -16.86 17.35
C ASN A 12 4.08 -17.70 17.81
N GLU A 13 3.31 -17.24 18.79
CA GLU A 13 2.17 -18.00 19.32
C GLU A 13 1.01 -18.17 18.32
N ASN A 14 0.92 -17.31 17.29
CA ASN A 14 -0.17 -17.36 16.30
C ASN A 14 0.20 -18.03 14.96
N GLY A 15 1.40 -18.58 14.80
CA GLY A 15 1.76 -19.46 13.65
C GLY A 15 1.78 -18.83 12.24
N GLU A 16 1.46 -17.56 12.06
CA GLU A 16 1.24 -16.92 10.77
C GLU A 16 2.26 -15.81 10.42
N GLY A 17 3.48 -15.86 10.92
CA GLY A 17 4.47 -14.81 10.65
C GLY A 17 5.81 -15.31 10.12
N PRO A 18 6.61 -14.44 9.48
CA PRO A 18 8.00 -14.74 9.20
C PRO A 18 8.75 -15.00 10.50
N CYS A 19 9.74 -15.91 10.47
CA CYS A 19 10.57 -16.31 11.62
C CYS A 19 10.82 -15.18 12.62
N CYS A 20 10.45 -15.38 13.89
CA CYS A 20 10.74 -14.40 14.93
C CYS A 20 12.26 -14.27 15.11
N LYS A 21 12.70 -13.14 15.69
CA LYS A 21 14.13 -12.86 15.90
C LYS A 21 14.89 -13.97 16.66
N HIS A 22 14.22 -14.71 17.54
CA HIS A 22 14.81 -15.81 18.30
C HIS A 22 15.09 -17.04 17.40
N ILE A 23 14.15 -17.37 16.53
CA ILE A 23 14.34 -18.42 15.50
C ILE A 23 15.40 -17.98 14.48
N GLY A 24 15.39 -16.71 14.05
CA GLY A 24 16.41 -16.16 13.17
C GLY A 24 17.82 -16.23 13.75
N ALA A 25 17.98 -15.91 15.02
CA ALA A 25 19.27 -16.02 15.72
C ALA A 25 19.76 -17.45 15.85
N LEU A 26 18.86 -18.41 16.09
CA LEU A 26 19.18 -19.84 16.12
C LEU A 26 19.65 -20.35 14.74
N LEU A 27 18.97 -19.94 13.67
CA LEU A 27 19.35 -20.31 12.29
C LEU A 27 20.70 -19.73 11.89
N MET A 28 21.00 -18.48 12.28
CA MET A 28 22.33 -17.88 12.05
C MET A 28 23.43 -18.63 12.79
N ARG A 29 23.21 -18.96 14.05
CA ARG A 29 24.17 -19.72 14.87
C ARG A 29 24.41 -21.12 14.33
N ASP A 30 23.38 -21.78 13.82
CA ASP A 30 23.50 -23.10 13.21
C ASP A 30 24.26 -23.04 11.88
N SER A 31 24.02 -22.01 11.05
CA SER A 31 24.74 -21.77 9.80
C SER A 31 26.23 -21.47 10.01
N GLU A 32 26.57 -20.75 11.08
CA GLU A 32 27.97 -20.51 11.48
C GLU A 32 28.65 -21.81 11.94
N SER A 33 27.95 -22.64 12.71
CA SER A 33 28.47 -23.90 13.21
C SER A 33 28.68 -24.95 12.12
N GLN A 34 27.91 -24.87 11.03
CA GLN A 34 28.01 -25.76 9.87
C GLN A 34 28.95 -25.23 8.78
N GLY A 35 29.61 -24.10 8.97
CA GLY A 35 30.57 -23.51 8.01
C GLY A 35 29.91 -23.01 6.72
N LEU A 36 28.60 -22.80 6.70
CA LEU A 36 27.80 -22.35 5.55
C LEU A 36 27.76 -20.82 5.39
N SER A 37 28.58 -20.07 6.15
CA SER A 37 28.72 -18.63 5.94
C SER A 37 29.40 -18.41 4.59
N GLY A 38 28.63 -17.95 3.61
CA GLY A 38 29.12 -17.62 2.29
C GLY A 38 30.23 -16.56 2.39
N ARG A 39 31.41 -16.94 1.91
CA ARG A 39 32.56 -16.04 1.73
C ARG A 39 32.10 -14.86 0.90
N ALA A 40 32.14 -13.66 1.46
CA ALA A 40 32.01 -12.44 0.69
C ALA A 40 33.03 -12.44 -0.47
N PRO A 41 32.64 -12.00 -1.67
CA PRO A 41 33.58 -11.93 -2.78
C PRO A 41 34.73 -11.00 -2.43
N GLN A 42 35.96 -11.53 -2.39
CA GLN A 42 37.17 -10.75 -2.25
C GLN A 42 37.30 -9.87 -3.50
N ARG A 43 37.35 -8.58 -3.32
CA ARG A 43 37.79 -7.65 -4.36
C ARG A 43 39.23 -7.99 -4.73
N PRO A 44 39.61 -7.96 -6.02
CA PRO A 44 40.98 -8.12 -6.43
C PRO A 44 41.84 -7.00 -5.81
N SER A 45 42.91 -7.37 -5.15
CA SER A 45 43.93 -6.43 -4.67
C SER A 45 44.73 -5.91 -5.87
N GLU A 46 44.42 -4.71 -6.32
CA GLU A 46 45.35 -3.96 -7.14
C GLU A 46 46.55 -3.51 -6.28
N SER A 47 47.71 -4.00 -6.61
CA SER A 47 48.98 -3.56 -6.05
C SER A 47 49.29 -2.13 -6.54
N PRO A 48 49.60 -1.17 -5.68
CA PRO A 48 50.09 0.12 -6.15
C PRO A 48 51.51 0.02 -6.63
N GLU A 49 51.73 0.47 -7.86
CA GLU A 49 53.04 0.68 -8.46
C GLU A 49 53.89 1.61 -7.60
N SER A 50 55.16 1.23 -7.48
CA SER A 50 56.22 1.91 -6.75
C SER A 50 56.52 3.33 -7.30
N ILE A 51 56.36 4.31 -6.45
CA ILE A 51 56.93 5.67 -6.67
C ILE A 51 58.37 5.69 -6.13
N PRO A 52 59.38 6.02 -6.92
CA PRO A 52 60.75 6.12 -6.43
C PRO A 52 61.00 7.48 -5.79
N GLY A 53 61.55 7.46 -4.61
CA GLY A 53 62.22 8.61 -4.02
C GLY A 53 61.72 9.13 -2.69
N VAL A 54 61.89 8.39 -1.60
CA VAL A 54 62.00 8.96 -0.25
C VAL A 54 63.15 8.33 0.50
N VAL A 55 64.05 9.18 0.91
CA VAL A 55 65.28 8.90 1.66
C VAL A 55 64.95 8.25 3.01
N ARG A 56 65.57 7.10 3.30
CA ARG A 56 65.53 6.46 4.62
C ARG A 56 66.37 7.23 5.61
N GLY A 57 65.76 7.93 6.55
CA GLY A 57 66.36 8.38 7.78
C GLY A 57 66.16 7.32 8.87
N THR A 58 67.24 6.69 9.29
CA THR A 58 67.27 5.80 10.45
C THR A 58 67.24 6.63 11.73
N ALA A 59 66.10 6.76 12.38
CA ALA A 59 66.00 7.19 13.76
C ALA A 59 65.75 5.97 14.65
N ASN A 60 66.70 5.66 15.49
CA ASN A 60 66.60 4.68 16.59
C ASN A 60 65.58 5.20 17.60
N LEU A 61 64.35 4.73 17.53
CA LEU A 61 63.36 4.88 18.60
C LEU A 61 63.33 3.60 19.41
N GLN A 62 63.92 3.64 20.59
CA GLN A 62 63.69 2.66 21.64
C GLN A 62 62.21 2.62 21.94
N THR A 63 61.57 1.48 21.70
CA THR A 63 60.21 1.17 22.13
C THR A 63 60.19 1.14 23.66
N PRO A 64 59.39 1.96 24.33
CA PRO A 64 59.12 1.76 25.76
C PRO A 64 58.40 0.42 25.95
N GLN A 65 58.89 -0.39 26.88
CA GLN A 65 58.15 -1.58 27.33
C GLN A 65 56.76 -1.13 27.81
N PRO A 66 55.67 -1.84 27.47
CA PRO A 66 54.38 -1.54 28.04
C PRO A 66 54.45 -1.78 29.56
N GLU A 67 54.28 -0.72 30.32
CA GLU A 67 53.98 -0.83 31.76
C GLU A 67 52.72 -1.64 31.89
N GLU A 68 52.77 -2.74 32.68
CA GLU A 68 51.57 -3.49 33.06
C GLU A 68 50.59 -2.51 33.70
N PRO A 69 49.32 -2.46 33.25
CA PRO A 69 48.31 -1.63 33.89
C PRO A 69 48.18 -2.07 35.33
N PRO A 70 48.09 -1.16 36.30
CA PRO A 70 47.95 -1.50 37.70
C PRO A 70 46.76 -2.45 37.85
N ARG A 71 46.95 -3.59 38.54
CA ARG A 71 45.89 -4.54 38.87
C ARG A 71 44.77 -3.78 39.58
N ARG A 72 43.75 -3.36 38.87
CA ARG A 72 42.50 -2.87 39.45
C ARG A 72 41.89 -4.03 40.24
N ASP A 73 41.62 -3.80 41.50
CA ASP A 73 40.85 -4.73 42.29
C ASP A 73 39.58 -5.07 41.54
N SER A 74 39.47 -6.31 41.06
CA SER A 74 38.37 -6.73 40.21
C SER A 74 37.02 -6.56 40.92
N TYR A 75 37.05 -6.53 42.25
CA TYR A 75 35.88 -6.39 43.10
C TYR A 75 35.36 -4.93 43.11
N ALA A 76 36.22 -3.94 43.20
CA ALA A 76 35.84 -2.54 43.15
C ALA A 76 35.26 -2.18 41.77
N SER A 77 35.86 -2.73 40.69
CA SER A 77 35.39 -2.54 39.33
C SER A 77 34.01 -3.16 39.08
N SER A 78 33.72 -4.31 39.70
CA SER A 78 32.40 -4.96 39.61
C SER A 78 31.33 -4.21 40.38
N LEU A 79 31.67 -3.68 41.54
CA LEU A 79 30.76 -2.86 42.35
C LEU A 79 30.50 -1.49 41.72
N GLU A 80 31.49 -0.87 41.07
CA GLU A 80 31.30 0.34 40.30
C GLU A 80 30.37 0.12 39.10
N MET A 81 30.44 -1.06 38.45
CA MET A 81 29.58 -1.40 37.34
C MET A 81 28.14 -1.66 37.76
N LEU A 82 27.92 -2.24 38.97
CA LEU A 82 26.62 -2.56 39.50
C LEU A 82 25.92 -1.38 40.19
N PHE A 83 26.68 -0.54 40.90
CA PHE A 83 26.14 0.51 41.76
C PHE A 83 26.53 1.93 41.29
N GLY A 84 27.40 2.05 40.32
CA GLY A 84 27.90 3.32 39.78
C GLY A 84 28.48 4.23 40.85
N LYS A 85 28.43 5.52 40.66
CA LYS A 85 28.93 6.55 41.58
C LYS A 85 28.22 6.55 42.95
N LYS A 86 27.00 6.02 43.06
CA LYS A 86 26.23 5.91 44.33
C LYS A 86 26.99 5.13 45.41
N TRP A 87 27.85 4.19 44.99
CA TRP A 87 28.61 3.36 45.94
C TRP A 87 29.78 4.09 46.61
N ARG A 88 30.23 5.21 46.02
CA ARG A 88 31.35 6.02 46.58
C ARG A 88 30.92 7.10 47.57
N GLY A 89 29.67 7.13 47.97
CA GLY A 89 29.17 8.15 48.90
C GLY A 89 28.94 9.52 48.23
N GLU A 90 28.87 9.56 46.88
CA GLU A 90 28.41 10.75 46.18
C GLU A 90 26.88 10.89 46.35
N GLU A 91 26.37 12.12 46.41
CA GLU A 91 24.92 12.35 46.50
C GLU A 91 24.17 11.61 45.43
N PRO A 92 23.05 10.93 45.75
CA PRO A 92 22.30 10.19 44.77
C PRO A 92 21.78 11.11 43.68
N GLU A 93 22.07 10.79 42.42
CA GLU A 93 21.48 11.49 41.30
C GLU A 93 19.99 11.18 41.19
N SER A 94 19.21 12.18 40.81
CA SER A 94 17.78 11.99 40.55
C SER A 94 17.54 10.97 39.43
N ASP A 95 16.49 10.19 39.53
CA ASP A 95 16.07 9.26 38.50
C ASP A 95 15.85 9.95 37.16
N TYR A 96 16.03 9.23 36.04
CA TYR A 96 15.78 9.75 34.72
C TYR A 96 14.39 10.38 34.59
N GLU A 97 13.35 9.73 35.10
CA GLU A 97 11.99 10.25 35.09
C GLU A 97 11.81 11.51 35.92
N ALA A 98 12.45 11.57 37.10
CA ALA A 98 12.47 12.75 37.94
C ALA A 98 13.15 13.94 37.24
N ARG A 99 14.29 13.70 36.57
CA ARG A 99 14.97 14.73 35.78
C ARG A 99 14.11 15.21 34.60
N ARG A 100 13.45 14.29 33.91
CA ARG A 100 12.53 14.63 32.82
C ARG A 100 11.34 15.44 33.30
N LEU A 101 10.78 15.10 34.45
CA LEU A 101 9.71 15.86 35.08
C LEU A 101 10.17 17.28 35.43
N LEU A 102 11.32 17.42 36.10
CA LEU A 102 11.90 18.72 36.45
C LEU A 102 12.20 19.56 35.18
N GLN A 103 12.76 18.96 34.15
CA GLN A 103 13.02 19.64 32.90
C GLN A 103 11.73 20.17 32.25
N ALA A 104 10.64 19.37 32.22
CA ALA A 104 9.36 19.81 31.67
C ALA A 104 8.79 21.03 32.42
N TYR A 105 8.90 21.05 33.76
CA TYR A 105 8.45 22.19 34.55
C TYR A 105 9.39 23.39 34.46
N GLN A 106 10.69 23.18 34.35
CA GLN A 106 11.67 24.26 34.11
C GLN A 106 11.46 24.91 32.75
N GLU A 107 11.21 24.11 31.70
CA GLU A 107 10.87 24.62 30.37
C GLU A 107 9.55 25.43 30.41
N GLY A 108 8.55 24.99 31.20
CA GLY A 108 7.30 25.72 31.43
C GLY A 108 7.52 27.06 32.15
N ALA A 109 8.32 27.06 33.21
CA ALA A 109 8.66 28.27 33.97
C ALA A 109 9.48 29.28 33.13
N LEU A 110 10.42 28.80 32.32
CA LEU A 110 11.15 29.65 31.39
C LEU A 110 10.23 30.25 30.33
N ALA A 111 9.23 29.47 29.85
CA ALA A 111 8.22 29.94 28.93
C ALA A 111 7.33 31.04 29.54
N GLU A 112 7.04 30.97 30.85
CA GLU A 112 6.32 32.04 31.58
C GLU A 112 7.18 33.32 31.72
N VAL A 113 8.49 33.17 31.94
CA VAL A 113 9.43 34.31 32.01
C VAL A 113 9.56 34.96 30.63
N ASP A 114 9.63 34.20 29.56
CA ASP A 114 9.63 34.71 28.20
C ASP A 114 8.34 35.47 27.85
N GLY A 115 7.20 35.11 28.45
CA GLY A 115 5.93 35.84 28.35
C GLY A 115 6.00 37.26 28.92
N VAL A 116 6.87 37.48 29.89
CA VAL A 116 7.10 38.82 30.48
C VAL A 116 7.99 39.70 29.58
N THR A 117 8.78 39.10 28.67
CA THR A 117 9.66 39.82 27.72
C THR A 117 8.95 40.32 26.45
N GLY A 118 7.60 40.33 26.41
CA GLY A 118 6.84 41.05 25.40
C GLY A 118 6.65 40.37 24.05
N HIS A 119 6.78 39.04 23.98
CA HIS A 119 6.38 38.31 22.77
C HIS A 119 4.87 38.35 22.63
N ALA A 120 4.39 38.97 21.59
CA ALA A 120 2.97 39.22 21.36
C ALA A 120 2.19 37.92 21.22
N GLU A 121 1.12 37.76 21.98
CA GLU A 121 0.06 36.82 21.68
C GLU A 121 -0.71 37.33 20.46
N LEU A 122 -1.01 36.44 19.53
CA LEU A 122 -1.93 36.76 18.44
C LEU A 122 -3.36 36.84 18.97
N ARG A 123 -4.13 37.71 18.34
CA ARG A 123 -5.58 37.74 18.57
C ARG A 123 -6.18 36.36 18.30
N PRO A 124 -7.25 35.96 19.01
CA PRO A 124 -7.96 34.74 18.71
C PRO A 124 -8.31 34.62 17.22
N HIS A 125 -8.06 33.48 16.65
CA HIS A 125 -8.36 33.14 15.25
C HIS A 125 -7.57 33.94 14.19
N ALA A 126 -6.49 34.61 14.56
CA ALA A 126 -5.69 35.40 13.63
C ALA A 126 -4.72 34.56 12.77
N ALA A 127 -4.28 33.42 13.28
CA ALA A 127 -3.34 32.53 12.57
C ALA A 127 -4.10 31.60 11.60
N GLU A 128 -3.70 31.59 10.35
CA GLU A 128 -4.22 30.76 9.29
C GLU A 128 -3.16 29.76 8.84
N LEU A 129 -3.59 28.55 8.50
CA LEU A 129 -2.74 27.51 7.93
C LEU A 129 -3.22 27.12 6.55
N GLU A 130 -2.30 27.18 5.58
CA GLU A 130 -2.56 26.74 4.22
C GLU A 130 -1.76 25.46 3.95
N PRO A 131 -2.45 24.36 3.62
CA PRO A 131 -1.78 23.12 3.24
C PRO A 131 -1.15 23.24 1.85
N GLU A 132 0.03 22.67 1.67
CA GLU A 132 0.64 22.37 0.37
C GLU A 132 0.77 20.86 0.25
N LEU A 133 0.05 20.28 -0.72
CA LEU A 133 0.06 18.86 -0.96
C LEU A 133 0.99 18.51 -2.11
N THR A 134 1.76 17.44 -1.96
CA THR A 134 2.59 16.87 -3.04
C THR A 134 2.22 15.41 -3.23
N LEU A 135 1.77 15.07 -4.43
CA LEU A 135 1.38 13.73 -4.84
C LEU A 135 2.37 13.23 -5.90
N LEU A 136 3.11 12.17 -5.58
CA LEU A 136 4.07 11.54 -6.49
C LEU A 136 3.65 10.08 -6.74
N PRO A 137 3.80 9.56 -7.96
CA PRO A 137 3.49 8.15 -8.27
C PRO A 137 4.30 7.19 -7.39
N GLY A 138 3.62 6.19 -6.80
CA GLY A 138 4.26 5.17 -5.96
C GLY A 138 4.71 5.62 -4.57
N GLU A 139 4.58 6.91 -4.22
CA GLU A 139 4.94 7.45 -2.91
C GLU A 139 3.69 7.78 -2.08
N LEU A 140 3.85 7.94 -0.77
CA LEU A 140 2.80 8.49 0.08
C LEU A 140 2.54 9.97 -0.27
N PRO A 141 1.32 10.49 -0.06
CA PRO A 141 1.06 11.93 -0.12
C PRO A 141 1.92 12.67 0.91
N TRP A 142 2.52 13.80 0.51
CA TRP A 142 3.31 14.65 1.38
C TRP A 142 2.60 15.95 1.66
N LEU A 143 2.54 16.35 2.93
CA LEU A 143 1.93 17.61 3.37
C LEU A 143 3.00 18.56 3.91
N ARG A 144 3.00 19.77 3.41
CA ARG A 144 3.68 20.93 3.99
C ARG A 144 2.63 21.97 4.42
N LEU A 145 2.99 22.85 5.31
CA LEU A 145 2.12 23.93 5.76
C LEU A 145 2.77 25.29 5.54
N ARG A 146 1.96 26.24 5.15
CA ARG A 146 2.27 27.66 5.27
C ARG A 146 1.43 28.26 6.37
N ILE A 147 1.97 29.27 7.03
CA ILE A 147 1.31 30.02 8.09
C ILE A 147 1.30 31.50 7.76
N SER A 148 0.16 32.13 7.99
CA SER A 148 0.00 33.60 7.96
C SER A 148 -0.79 34.06 9.17
N ALA A 149 -0.83 35.36 9.41
CA ALA A 149 -1.69 35.98 10.40
C ALA A 149 -2.30 37.25 9.85
N ASP A 150 -3.61 37.48 10.13
CA ASP A 150 -4.36 38.66 9.73
C ASP A 150 -4.26 39.02 8.24
N GLY A 151 -4.20 37.99 7.35
CA GLY A 151 -4.04 38.22 5.90
C GLY A 151 -2.65 38.72 5.49
N GLY A 152 -1.67 38.65 6.40
CA GLY A 152 -0.30 39.08 6.16
C GLY A 152 0.51 38.12 5.30
N ARG A 153 1.84 38.30 5.32
CA ARG A 153 2.78 37.46 4.55
C ARG A 153 2.74 36.02 5.02
N GLN A 154 2.74 35.07 4.07
CA GLN A 154 2.83 33.64 4.32
C GLN A 154 4.27 33.20 4.57
N TYR A 155 4.46 32.32 5.52
CA TYR A 155 5.74 31.68 5.89
C TYR A 155 5.63 30.17 5.85
N VAL A 156 6.69 29.50 5.45
CA VAL A 156 6.75 28.03 5.46
C VAL A 156 6.95 27.54 6.89
N VAL A 157 6.13 26.60 7.33
CA VAL A 157 6.32 25.88 8.59
C VAL A 157 7.47 24.90 8.42
N LYS A 158 8.58 25.12 9.13
CA LYS A 158 9.80 24.30 9.01
C LYS A 158 9.65 22.90 9.53
N SER A 159 8.78 22.72 10.53
CA SER A 159 8.54 21.44 11.19
C SER A 159 7.10 21.40 11.72
N ILE A 160 6.27 20.55 11.15
CA ILE A 160 4.88 20.34 11.61
C ILE A 160 4.87 19.74 13.02
N PRO A 161 5.74 18.78 13.39
CA PRO A 161 5.82 18.28 14.76
C PRO A 161 6.17 19.37 15.79
N ASP A 162 7.06 20.30 15.44
CA ASP A 162 7.43 21.41 16.35
C ASP A 162 6.29 22.41 16.51
N LEU A 163 5.57 22.69 15.42
CA LEU A 163 4.36 23.52 15.47
C LEU A 163 3.32 22.91 16.43
N LEU A 164 3.03 21.61 16.28
CA LEU A 164 2.06 20.93 17.16
C LEU A 164 2.49 20.95 18.63
N ARG A 165 3.78 20.70 18.89
CA ARG A 165 4.34 20.80 20.25
C ARG A 165 4.23 22.22 20.82
N ALA A 166 4.47 23.24 19.98
CA ALA A 166 4.34 24.63 20.41
C ALA A 166 2.90 25.00 20.74
N VAL A 167 1.92 24.53 19.95
CA VAL A 167 0.48 24.73 20.26
C VAL A 167 0.07 24.07 21.57
N GLU A 168 0.60 22.86 21.85
CA GLU A 168 0.27 22.13 23.09
C GLU A 168 0.93 22.73 24.34
N LYS A 169 2.15 23.23 24.20
CA LYS A 169 2.97 23.72 25.33
C LYS A 169 2.96 25.25 25.44
N HIS A 170 2.12 25.94 24.70
CA HIS A 170 2.12 27.41 24.58
C HIS A 170 3.52 27.98 24.24
N GLY A 171 4.23 27.25 23.36
CA GLY A 171 5.60 27.59 22.96
C GLY A 171 5.66 28.78 21.99
N PHE A 172 6.83 29.42 21.97
CA PHE A 172 7.12 30.52 21.05
C PHE A 172 7.80 29.96 19.77
N ILE A 173 7.34 30.42 18.58
CA ILE A 173 8.03 30.17 17.30
C ILE A 173 8.13 31.48 16.54
N SER A 174 9.33 31.76 15.98
CA SER A 174 9.56 32.83 15.00
C SER A 174 9.63 32.24 13.60
N TYR A 175 8.72 32.66 12.72
CA TYR A 175 8.71 32.31 11.30
C TYR A 175 9.51 33.31 10.47
N GLY A 176 9.79 34.48 11.05
CA GLY A 176 10.54 35.59 10.49
C GLY A 176 10.21 36.88 11.22
N LYS A 177 10.90 37.98 10.89
CA LYS A 177 10.78 39.27 11.60
C LYS A 177 9.35 39.83 11.72
N ALA A 178 8.43 39.43 10.82
CA ALA A 178 7.06 39.98 10.82
C ALA A 178 6.01 38.97 11.34
N LEU A 179 6.40 37.75 11.69
CA LEU A 179 5.49 36.76 12.26
C LEU A 179 6.24 35.92 13.29
N GLU A 180 6.06 36.28 14.52
CA GLU A 180 6.56 35.58 15.69
C GLU A 180 5.54 35.72 16.82
N PHE A 181 5.16 34.61 17.45
CA PHE A 181 4.14 34.64 18.50
C PHE A 181 4.20 33.38 19.36
N ARG A 182 3.52 33.49 20.53
CA ARG A 182 3.26 32.36 21.41
C ARG A 182 2.03 31.61 20.91
N HIS A 183 2.22 30.31 20.67
CA HIS A 183 1.19 29.46 20.10
C HIS A 183 0.16 29.04 21.17
N SER A 184 -1.10 29.15 20.83
CA SER A 184 -2.22 28.57 21.56
C SER A 184 -3.26 28.06 20.54
N TRP A 185 -4.16 27.19 20.98
CA TRP A 185 -5.24 26.71 20.10
C TRP A 185 -6.11 27.86 19.60
N GLU A 186 -6.39 28.82 20.49
CA GLU A 186 -7.25 29.98 20.25
C GLU A 186 -6.67 30.96 19.23
N ALA A 187 -5.34 30.99 19.09
CA ALA A 187 -4.68 31.83 18.10
C ALA A 187 -4.99 31.40 16.65
N PHE A 188 -5.34 30.15 16.42
CA PHE A 188 -5.59 29.60 15.09
C PHE A 188 -7.05 29.73 14.66
N ALA A 189 -7.28 30.00 13.37
CA ALA A 189 -8.60 29.95 12.76
C ALA A 189 -9.24 28.55 12.91
N PRO A 190 -10.59 28.44 12.92
CA PRO A 190 -11.29 27.19 13.15
C PRO A 190 -10.85 26.04 12.20
N GLU A 191 -10.64 26.35 10.93
CA GLU A 191 -10.18 25.41 9.91
C GLU A 191 -8.74 24.94 10.23
N ALA A 192 -7.86 25.86 10.62
CA ALA A 192 -6.50 25.55 11.02
C ALA A 192 -6.48 24.69 12.29
N GLN A 193 -7.36 24.92 13.25
CA GLN A 193 -7.51 24.07 14.44
C GLN A 193 -7.95 22.65 14.08
N GLN A 194 -8.88 22.48 13.12
CA GLN A 194 -9.31 21.16 12.65
C GLN A 194 -8.16 20.43 11.97
N LEU A 195 -7.40 21.11 11.12
CA LEU A 195 -6.21 20.57 10.48
C LEU A 195 -5.16 20.12 11.52
N LEU A 196 -4.86 20.95 12.50
CA LEU A 196 -3.90 20.62 13.57
C LEU A 196 -4.36 19.41 14.39
N ARG A 197 -5.66 19.30 14.70
CA ARG A 197 -6.21 18.13 15.42
C ARG A 197 -6.07 16.85 14.59
N LEU A 198 -6.31 16.92 13.28
CA LEU A 198 -6.14 15.79 12.37
C LEU A 198 -4.67 15.34 12.35
N LEU A 199 -3.74 16.26 12.16
CA LEU A 199 -2.30 15.98 12.11
C LEU A 199 -1.75 15.46 13.43
N ARG A 200 -2.29 15.93 14.55
CA ARG A 200 -1.93 15.43 15.89
C ARG A 200 -2.21 13.93 16.04
N ARG A 201 -3.35 13.44 15.53
CA ARG A 201 -3.67 11.99 15.57
C ARG A 201 -2.59 11.16 14.87
N GLN A 202 -2.16 11.58 13.69
CA GLN A 202 -1.09 10.88 12.96
C GLN A 202 0.23 10.88 13.71
N LEU A 203 0.63 12.02 14.26
CA LEU A 203 1.95 12.14 14.92
C LEU A 203 1.98 11.37 16.23
N SER A 204 0.89 11.35 17.01
CA SER A 204 0.79 10.54 18.23
C SER A 204 0.91 9.03 17.93
N ALA A 205 0.27 8.56 16.85
CA ALA A 205 0.41 7.18 16.39
C ALA A 205 1.84 6.89 15.88
N LYS A 206 2.45 7.83 15.15
CA LYS A 206 3.80 7.71 14.60
C LYS A 206 4.88 7.72 15.68
N GLU A 207 4.75 8.56 16.71
CA GLU A 207 5.70 8.61 17.83
C GLU A 207 5.77 7.27 18.57
N GLY A 208 4.62 6.59 18.76
CA GLY A 208 4.58 5.23 19.30
C GLY A 208 5.32 4.22 18.43
N VAL A 209 5.12 4.28 17.10
CA VAL A 209 5.81 3.40 16.14
C VAL A 209 7.28 3.75 16.00
N GLU A 210 7.66 5.03 15.93
CA GLU A 210 9.06 5.46 15.86
C GLU A 210 9.84 5.19 17.15
N ALA A 211 9.20 5.30 18.30
CA ALA A 211 9.81 4.88 19.57
C ALA A 211 10.13 3.38 19.55
N ALA A 212 9.24 2.57 18.97
CA ALA A 212 9.48 1.16 18.73
C ALA A 212 10.55 0.90 17.64
N LEU A 213 10.57 1.69 16.56
CA LEU A 213 11.50 1.52 15.44
C LEU A 213 12.89 2.12 15.69
N ARG A 214 13.04 3.15 16.54
CA ARG A 214 14.35 3.67 16.95
C ARG A 214 15.20 2.65 17.68
N SER A 215 14.55 1.66 18.29
CA SER A 215 15.27 0.50 18.82
C SER A 215 15.85 -0.41 17.73
N TYR A 216 15.48 -0.22 16.44
CA TYR A 216 15.89 -1.05 15.29
C TYR A 216 16.70 -0.32 14.21
N GLY A 217 17.04 0.94 14.38
CA GLY A 217 18.12 1.60 13.62
C GLY A 217 17.85 2.01 12.18
N ASN A 218 16.63 1.92 11.63
CA ASN A 218 16.34 2.28 10.25
C ASN A 218 15.07 3.15 10.12
N ALA A 219 15.22 4.46 10.11
CA ALA A 219 14.16 5.37 9.68
C ALA A 219 14.44 5.87 8.25
N PRO A 220 13.53 5.75 7.29
CA PRO A 220 13.72 6.31 5.95
C PRO A 220 13.71 7.84 6.02
N ARG A 221 14.80 8.44 5.54
CA ARG A 221 14.98 9.90 5.43
C ARG A 221 14.88 10.30 3.96
N SER A 222 13.67 10.50 3.42
CA SER A 222 13.56 11.20 2.14
C SER A 222 12.14 11.71 1.92
N GLY A 223 11.98 13.02 1.96
CA GLY A 223 10.77 13.75 1.64
C GLY A 223 11.07 15.24 1.52
N PRO A 224 10.13 16.06 1.02
CA PRO A 224 10.29 17.50 0.92
C PRO A 224 10.64 18.11 2.29
N ALA A 225 11.63 19.00 2.34
CA ALA A 225 12.05 19.64 3.57
C ALA A 225 10.87 20.31 4.28
N GLY A 226 10.65 19.98 5.55
CA GLY A 226 9.54 20.51 6.37
C GLY A 226 8.18 19.83 6.14
N GLY A 227 8.10 18.84 5.25
CA GLY A 227 6.88 18.06 5.00
C GLY A 227 6.80 16.80 5.86
N ILE A 228 5.58 16.26 5.98
CA ILE A 228 5.31 14.96 6.58
C ILE A 228 4.56 14.06 5.57
N PRO A 229 4.89 12.76 5.52
CA PRO A 229 4.10 11.82 4.74
C PRO A 229 2.77 11.57 5.45
N LEU A 230 1.69 11.45 4.68
CA LEU A 230 0.35 11.18 5.18
C LEU A 230 0.02 9.70 5.03
N ASN A 231 -0.53 9.07 6.05
CA ASN A 231 -1.17 7.76 5.92
C ASN A 231 -2.56 7.90 5.29
N GLY A 232 -3.18 6.77 4.92
CA GLY A 232 -4.48 6.76 4.22
C GLY A 232 -5.61 7.39 5.04
N GLU A 233 -5.66 7.16 6.36
CA GLU A 233 -6.67 7.73 7.26
C GLU A 233 -6.60 9.25 7.29
N ILE A 234 -5.39 9.79 7.44
CA ILE A 234 -5.19 11.25 7.52
C ILE A 234 -5.40 11.89 6.16
N PHE A 235 -5.07 11.19 5.07
CA PHE A 235 -5.35 11.69 3.74
C PHE A 235 -6.86 11.77 3.48
N ASP A 236 -7.64 10.75 3.85
CA ASP A 236 -9.12 10.79 3.81
C ASP A 236 -9.66 11.95 4.64
N GLY A 237 -9.17 12.10 5.88
CA GLY A 237 -9.58 13.18 6.78
C GLY A 237 -9.23 14.57 6.22
N LEU A 238 -8.09 14.71 5.54
CA LEU A 238 -7.67 15.95 4.92
C LEU A 238 -8.56 16.30 3.72
N VAL A 239 -8.85 15.34 2.85
CA VAL A 239 -9.79 15.54 1.72
C VAL A 239 -11.18 15.91 2.24
N ALA A 240 -11.67 15.21 3.26
CA ALA A 240 -12.98 15.51 3.87
C ALA A 240 -13.04 16.90 4.49
N LEU A 241 -11.96 17.36 5.16
CA LEU A 241 -11.86 18.69 5.75
C LEU A 241 -11.97 19.80 4.71
N TYR A 242 -11.36 19.62 3.54
CA TYR A 242 -11.30 20.61 2.48
C TYR A 242 -12.37 20.41 1.38
N ALA A 243 -13.16 19.34 1.42
CA ALA A 243 -14.25 19.09 0.48
C ALA A 243 -15.25 20.27 0.36
N PRO A 244 -15.65 20.96 1.47
CA PRO A 244 -16.58 22.09 1.37
C PRO A 244 -16.02 23.28 0.57
N THR A 245 -14.71 23.50 0.59
CA THR A 245 -14.05 24.56 -0.17
C THR A 245 -13.76 24.15 -1.62
N GLY A 246 -13.78 22.84 -1.91
CA GLY A 246 -13.46 22.30 -3.21
C GLY A 246 -11.98 22.41 -3.60
N ASN A 247 -11.10 22.82 -2.67
CA ASN A 247 -9.67 23.00 -2.94
C ASN A 247 -8.83 22.50 -1.77
N LEU A 248 -7.78 21.76 -2.08
CA LEU A 248 -6.82 21.24 -1.11
C LEU A 248 -5.38 21.41 -1.65
N GLY A 249 -4.65 22.35 -1.08
CA GLY A 249 -3.21 22.49 -1.35
C GLY A 249 -2.86 22.75 -2.81
N GLY A 250 -3.73 23.47 -3.52
CA GLY A 250 -3.60 23.76 -4.95
C GLY A 250 -4.34 22.77 -5.87
N TYR A 251 -4.89 21.69 -5.33
CA TYR A 251 -5.71 20.75 -6.10
C TYR A 251 -7.19 21.05 -5.96
N THR A 252 -7.91 21.02 -7.08
CA THR A 252 -9.38 21.03 -7.10
C THR A 252 -9.90 19.67 -6.68
N LEU A 253 -10.80 19.62 -5.70
CA LEU A 253 -11.43 18.37 -5.24
C LEU A 253 -12.69 18.08 -6.04
N LYS A 254 -12.80 16.86 -6.54
CA LYS A 254 -13.97 16.33 -7.25
C LYS A 254 -14.32 14.94 -6.73
N THR A 255 -15.51 14.48 -7.01
CA THR A 255 -15.98 13.13 -6.70
C THR A 255 -16.23 12.34 -7.97
N GLY A 256 -16.10 11.01 -7.88
CA GLY A 256 -16.34 10.09 -8.99
C GLY A 256 -15.16 9.97 -9.95
N ILE A 257 -15.32 9.09 -10.94
CA ILE A 257 -14.29 8.77 -11.91
C ILE A 257 -14.33 9.80 -13.05
N PRO A 258 -13.21 10.45 -13.41
CA PRO A 258 -13.17 11.36 -14.53
C PRO A 258 -13.45 10.64 -15.85
N ALA A 259 -13.86 11.38 -16.87
CA ALA A 259 -13.88 10.87 -18.25
C ALA A 259 -12.45 10.52 -18.69
N LEU A 260 -12.25 9.30 -19.13
CA LEU A 260 -10.95 8.78 -19.54
C LEU A 260 -10.95 8.49 -21.04
N THR A 261 -9.84 8.75 -21.67
CA THR A 261 -9.61 8.33 -23.06
C THR A 261 -8.51 7.29 -23.08
N MET A 262 -8.83 6.10 -23.54
CA MET A 262 -7.90 5.00 -23.74
C MET A 262 -7.35 5.08 -25.17
N ARG A 263 -6.05 5.29 -25.29
CA ARG A 263 -5.34 5.29 -26.57
C ARG A 263 -4.70 3.94 -26.82
N VAL A 264 -4.91 3.42 -28.01
CA VAL A 264 -4.38 2.12 -28.45
C VAL A 264 -3.37 2.36 -29.56
N GLU A 265 -2.14 1.86 -29.39
CA GLU A 265 -1.07 1.97 -30.37
C GLU A 265 -0.54 0.60 -30.76
N LYS A 266 -0.20 0.44 -32.04
CA LYS A 266 0.41 -0.79 -32.53
C LYS A 266 1.85 -0.93 -32.05
N ARG A 267 2.19 -2.11 -31.53
CA ARG A 267 3.55 -2.52 -31.21
C ARG A 267 3.88 -3.86 -31.85
N ARG A 268 5.17 -4.17 -31.99
CA ARG A 268 5.58 -5.45 -32.56
C ARG A 268 5.08 -6.62 -31.69
N GLY A 269 4.17 -7.41 -32.22
CA GLY A 269 3.61 -8.59 -31.54
C GLY A 269 2.40 -8.32 -30.63
N GLY A 270 1.82 -7.12 -30.69
CA GLY A 270 0.65 -6.78 -29.87
C GLY A 270 0.25 -5.32 -29.93
N VAL A 271 -0.39 -4.86 -28.87
CA VAL A 271 -0.89 -3.50 -28.73
C VAL A 271 -0.40 -2.88 -27.43
N GLU A 272 -0.16 -1.59 -27.45
CA GLU A 272 0.12 -0.78 -26.26
C GLU A 272 -1.11 0.07 -25.94
N VAL A 273 -1.52 0.03 -24.68
CA VAL A 273 -2.70 0.74 -24.15
C VAL A 273 -2.26 1.76 -23.12
N SER A 274 -2.68 3.00 -23.28
CA SER A 274 -2.45 4.09 -22.32
C SER A 274 -3.74 4.84 -22.04
N VAL A 275 -3.81 5.57 -20.93
CA VAL A 275 -4.97 6.37 -20.55
C VAL A 275 -4.59 7.85 -20.46
N THR A 276 -5.46 8.70 -21.00
CA THR A 276 -5.35 10.16 -20.97
C THR A 276 -6.59 10.75 -20.28
N PRO A 277 -6.43 11.75 -19.40
CA PRO A 277 -5.18 12.36 -18.95
C PRO A 277 -4.31 11.37 -18.15
N ALA A 278 -3.00 11.64 -18.07
CA ALA A 278 -2.12 10.88 -17.21
C ALA A 278 -2.54 11.11 -15.76
N LEU A 279 -2.95 10.06 -15.09
CA LEU A 279 -3.45 10.08 -13.72
C LEU A 279 -2.49 9.34 -12.81
N GLY A 280 -2.44 9.76 -11.55
CA GLY A 280 -1.84 9.01 -10.47
C GLY A 280 -2.91 8.36 -9.60
N TRP A 281 -2.53 7.35 -8.85
CA TRP A 281 -3.39 6.62 -7.92
C TRP A 281 -2.91 6.80 -6.49
N LYS A 282 -3.84 7.03 -5.56
CA LYS A 282 -3.60 7.00 -4.11
C LYS A 282 -4.70 6.22 -3.41
N THR A 283 -4.31 5.50 -2.37
CA THR A 283 -5.23 4.74 -1.53
C THR A 283 -5.35 5.40 -0.16
N GLY A 284 -6.57 5.76 0.23
CA GLY A 284 -6.92 6.16 1.58
C GLY A 284 -7.26 4.96 2.46
N LEU A 285 -7.83 5.19 3.65
CA LEU A 285 -8.39 4.14 4.49
C LEU A 285 -9.73 3.67 3.94
N ASP A 286 -10.65 4.60 3.70
CA ASP A 286 -12.03 4.35 3.27
C ASP A 286 -12.26 4.65 1.79
N ASN A 287 -11.46 5.53 1.18
CA ASN A 287 -11.60 5.98 -0.19
C ASN A 287 -10.36 5.69 -1.01
N ASP A 288 -10.54 5.62 -2.32
CA ASP A 288 -9.46 5.64 -3.30
C ASP A 288 -9.47 6.98 -4.03
N TYR A 289 -8.33 7.36 -4.60
CA TYR A 289 -8.17 8.66 -5.24
C TYR A 289 -7.43 8.54 -6.56
N LEU A 290 -7.98 9.21 -7.58
CA LEU A 290 -7.25 9.57 -8.77
C LEU A 290 -6.77 11.00 -8.65
N TYR A 291 -5.61 11.33 -9.21
CA TYR A 291 -5.13 12.70 -9.24
C TYR A 291 -4.41 13.02 -10.55
N SER A 292 -4.56 14.26 -11.01
CA SER A 292 -3.77 14.88 -12.06
C SER A 292 -2.84 15.95 -11.46
N GLU A 293 -2.32 16.85 -12.32
CA GLU A 293 -1.48 17.97 -11.87
C GLU A 293 -2.22 18.95 -10.97
N ASP A 294 -3.54 19.12 -11.16
CA ASP A 294 -4.35 20.15 -10.53
C ASP A 294 -5.66 19.65 -9.90
N THR A 295 -5.98 18.37 -10.02
CA THR A 295 -7.27 17.84 -9.57
C THR A 295 -7.11 16.53 -8.86
N ILE A 296 -7.85 16.33 -7.76
CA ILE A 296 -8.01 15.07 -7.04
C ILE A 296 -9.47 14.64 -7.15
N TRP A 297 -9.69 13.41 -7.60
CA TRP A 297 -11.01 12.76 -7.62
C TRP A 297 -11.08 11.74 -6.51
N GLN A 298 -12.01 11.94 -5.58
CA GLN A 298 -12.36 10.96 -4.57
C GLN A 298 -13.29 9.92 -5.19
N LEU A 299 -12.94 8.65 -5.06
CA LEU A 299 -13.70 7.52 -5.57
C LEU A 299 -14.39 6.81 -4.42
N ASP A 300 -15.67 6.51 -4.60
CA ASP A 300 -16.34 5.55 -3.73
C ASP A 300 -15.73 4.15 -3.98
N ARG A 301 -15.31 3.48 -2.91
CA ARG A 301 -14.63 2.19 -2.99
C ARG A 301 -15.53 1.08 -3.51
N ALA A 302 -16.81 1.11 -3.18
CA ALA A 302 -17.76 0.12 -3.66
C ALA A 302 -18.05 0.31 -5.17
N GLU A 303 -18.20 1.56 -5.62
CA GLU A 303 -18.39 1.88 -7.03
C GLU A 303 -17.15 1.58 -7.86
N SER A 304 -15.97 1.90 -7.35
CA SER A 304 -14.69 1.74 -8.06
C SER A 304 -14.10 0.33 -7.96
N ALA A 305 -14.63 -0.55 -7.10
CA ALA A 305 -14.05 -1.85 -6.77
C ALA A 305 -13.70 -2.70 -8.00
N ARG A 306 -14.59 -2.74 -9.00
CA ARG A 306 -14.37 -3.51 -10.24
C ARG A 306 -13.38 -2.87 -11.19
N MET A 307 -13.34 -1.54 -11.23
CA MET A 307 -12.43 -0.77 -12.11
C MET A 307 -11.05 -0.57 -11.49
N ARG A 308 -10.93 -0.70 -10.17
CA ARG A 308 -9.71 -0.41 -9.40
C ARG A 308 -8.46 -1.08 -9.97
N PRO A 309 -8.43 -2.40 -10.24
CA PRO A 309 -7.22 -3.06 -10.75
C PRO A 309 -6.76 -2.48 -12.09
N ALA A 310 -7.71 -2.14 -12.98
CA ALA A 310 -7.41 -1.56 -14.28
C ALA A 310 -6.91 -0.11 -14.15
N LEU A 311 -7.58 0.71 -13.34
CA LEU A 311 -7.19 2.10 -13.11
C LEU A 311 -5.80 2.19 -12.45
N GLU A 312 -5.54 1.39 -11.41
CA GLU A 312 -4.25 1.34 -10.73
C GLU A 312 -3.12 0.90 -11.68
N ALA A 313 -3.39 -0.08 -12.54
CA ALA A 313 -2.42 -0.58 -13.52
C ALA A 313 -2.14 0.42 -14.65
N LEU A 314 -3.14 1.18 -15.10
CA LEU A 314 -3.03 2.12 -16.22
C LEU A 314 -2.63 3.54 -15.80
N CYS A 315 -2.71 3.86 -14.50
CA CYS A 315 -2.34 5.18 -14.00
C CYS A 315 -0.84 5.47 -14.21
N GLY A 316 -0.56 6.52 -14.96
CA GLY A 316 0.81 7.04 -15.18
C GLY A 316 1.73 6.17 -16.02
N LYS A 317 1.22 5.11 -16.68
CA LYS A 317 2.03 4.23 -17.54
C LYS A 317 1.21 3.64 -18.67
N SER A 318 1.90 3.15 -19.70
CA SER A 318 1.30 2.33 -20.75
C SER A 318 1.53 0.84 -20.45
N LEU A 319 0.61 0.00 -20.93
CA LEU A 319 0.68 -1.46 -20.81
C LEU A 319 0.73 -2.08 -22.19
N PHE A 320 1.62 -3.04 -22.35
CA PHE A 320 1.71 -3.83 -23.59
C PHE A 320 0.96 -5.15 -23.41
N PHE A 321 0.11 -5.48 -24.38
CA PHE A 321 -0.61 -6.75 -24.47
C PHE A 321 -0.22 -7.47 -25.76
N THR A 322 0.08 -8.76 -25.64
CA THR A 322 0.17 -9.63 -26.83
C THR A 322 -1.19 -9.74 -27.50
N THR A 323 -1.26 -10.25 -28.73
CA THR A 323 -2.55 -10.43 -29.42
C THR A 323 -3.51 -11.31 -28.61
N GLY A 324 -3.03 -12.39 -27.99
CA GLY A 324 -3.86 -13.26 -27.15
C GLY A 324 -4.34 -12.56 -25.87
N ASP A 325 -3.45 -11.81 -25.19
CA ASP A 325 -3.80 -11.06 -23.98
C ASP A 325 -4.76 -9.89 -24.31
N ALA A 326 -4.67 -9.30 -25.49
CA ALA A 326 -5.59 -8.24 -25.92
C ALA A 326 -7.03 -8.73 -26.01
N THR A 327 -7.28 -9.95 -26.47
CA THR A 327 -8.62 -10.57 -26.43
C THR A 327 -9.11 -10.76 -25.00
N ALA A 328 -8.25 -11.27 -24.11
CA ALA A 328 -8.59 -11.41 -22.68
C ALA A 328 -8.86 -10.04 -22.01
N PHE A 329 -8.07 -9.01 -22.35
CA PHE A 329 -8.32 -7.64 -21.91
C PHE A 329 -9.71 -7.15 -22.32
N CYS A 330 -10.12 -7.42 -23.58
CA CYS A 330 -11.44 -7.06 -24.07
C CYS A 330 -12.56 -7.82 -23.38
N SER A 331 -12.35 -9.10 -23.04
CA SER A 331 -13.35 -9.92 -22.32
C SER A 331 -13.52 -9.54 -20.86
N TYR A 332 -12.41 -9.30 -20.13
CA TYR A 332 -12.43 -9.16 -18.69
C TYR A 332 -12.36 -7.72 -18.18
N VAL A 333 -11.53 -6.88 -18.83
CA VAL A 333 -11.20 -5.55 -18.30
C VAL A 333 -12.07 -4.48 -18.94
N LEU A 334 -12.19 -4.48 -20.24
CA LEU A 334 -12.92 -3.44 -20.98
C LEU A 334 -14.38 -3.28 -20.54
N PRO A 335 -15.16 -4.36 -20.30
CA PRO A 335 -16.53 -4.24 -19.81
C PRO A 335 -16.65 -3.60 -18.42
N GLU A 336 -15.65 -3.78 -17.55
CA GLU A 336 -15.63 -3.15 -16.22
C GLU A 336 -15.32 -1.65 -16.28
N LEU A 337 -14.58 -1.19 -17.29
CA LEU A 337 -14.35 0.23 -17.55
C LEU A 337 -15.59 0.91 -18.15
N GLY A 338 -16.42 0.17 -18.87
CA GLY A 338 -17.73 0.60 -19.36
C GLY A 338 -17.72 1.89 -20.16
N SER A 339 -18.80 2.66 -20.06
CA SER A 339 -18.98 3.94 -20.76
C SER A 339 -18.11 5.11 -20.23
N ARG A 340 -17.34 4.88 -19.15
CA ARG A 340 -16.46 5.90 -18.57
C ARG A 340 -15.14 6.07 -19.32
N VAL A 341 -14.85 5.15 -20.24
CA VAL A 341 -13.64 5.16 -21.06
C VAL A 341 -14.01 5.27 -22.54
N THR A 342 -13.56 6.34 -23.19
CA THR A 342 -13.63 6.48 -24.64
C THR A 342 -12.40 5.81 -25.25
N ILE A 343 -12.60 4.94 -26.25
CA ILE A 343 -11.49 4.21 -26.90
C ILE A 343 -11.08 4.95 -28.17
N GLU A 344 -9.84 5.44 -28.20
CA GLU A 344 -9.17 5.94 -29.40
C GLU A 344 -8.31 4.80 -30.02
N ASP A 345 -8.92 4.07 -30.95
CA ASP A 345 -8.30 2.95 -31.66
C ASP A 345 -8.51 3.12 -33.19
N PRO A 346 -7.76 4.03 -33.80
CA PRO A 346 -7.97 4.37 -35.24
C PRO A 346 -7.68 3.20 -36.18
N GLU A 347 -6.80 2.28 -35.78
CA GLU A 347 -6.48 1.07 -36.57
C GLU A 347 -7.37 -0.12 -36.18
N ARG A 348 -8.30 0.05 -35.25
CA ARG A 348 -9.18 -1.00 -34.72
C ARG A 348 -8.44 -2.22 -34.14
N LEU A 349 -7.27 -2.00 -33.61
CA LEU A 349 -6.38 -3.05 -33.10
C LEU A 349 -6.99 -3.80 -31.90
N LEU A 350 -7.56 -3.05 -30.97
CA LEU A 350 -8.24 -3.57 -29.80
C LEU A 350 -9.71 -3.88 -30.08
N LEU A 351 -10.38 -3.00 -30.84
CA LEU A 351 -11.79 -3.19 -31.20
C LEU A 351 -12.02 -4.48 -32.00
N ASN A 352 -11.04 -4.87 -32.86
CA ASN A 352 -11.10 -6.15 -33.57
C ASN A 352 -10.78 -7.37 -32.69
N GLN A 353 -10.37 -7.18 -31.43
CA GLN A 353 -10.14 -8.24 -30.43
C GLN A 353 -11.32 -8.39 -29.47
N ILE A 354 -12.38 -7.58 -29.62
CA ILE A 354 -13.59 -7.73 -28.81
C ILE A 354 -14.28 -9.03 -29.26
N PRO A 355 -14.44 -10.01 -28.36
CA PRO A 355 -15.11 -11.27 -28.72
C PRO A 355 -16.58 -11.04 -29.00
N LEU A 356 -17.17 -11.93 -29.79
CA LEU A 356 -18.60 -12.00 -29.93
C LEU A 356 -19.19 -12.51 -28.60
N GLU A 357 -20.36 -12.01 -28.24
CA GLU A 357 -21.12 -12.55 -27.10
C GLU A 357 -21.72 -13.90 -27.51
N PRO A 358 -21.44 -15.00 -26.79
CA PRO A 358 -22.00 -16.31 -27.12
C PRO A 358 -23.42 -16.45 -26.58
N VAL A 359 -24.22 -17.21 -27.29
CA VAL A 359 -25.42 -17.80 -26.69
C VAL A 359 -24.98 -19.05 -25.93
N VAL A 360 -25.19 -19.02 -24.60
CA VAL A 360 -24.85 -20.15 -23.74
C VAL A 360 -25.96 -21.20 -23.83
N GLN A 361 -25.59 -22.44 -24.09
CA GLN A 361 -26.53 -23.55 -24.23
C GLN A 361 -26.22 -24.64 -23.21
N PHE A 362 -27.19 -24.97 -22.39
CA PHE A 362 -27.11 -26.01 -21.37
C PHE A 362 -28.00 -27.19 -21.79
N TYR A 363 -27.39 -28.35 -21.98
CA TYR A 363 -28.11 -29.60 -22.31
C TYR A 363 -28.17 -30.46 -21.06
N LEU A 364 -29.35 -30.66 -20.51
CA LEU A 364 -29.58 -31.41 -19.29
C LEU A 364 -30.16 -32.80 -19.61
N ASP A 365 -29.52 -33.82 -19.04
CA ASP A 365 -29.93 -35.22 -19.15
C ASP A 365 -30.00 -35.85 -17.75
N ALA A 366 -30.80 -36.93 -17.63
CA ALA A 366 -30.91 -37.77 -16.45
C ALA A 366 -30.61 -39.22 -16.81
N PRO A 367 -29.31 -39.63 -16.83
CA PRO A 367 -28.93 -41.00 -17.17
C PRO A 367 -29.58 -42.06 -16.28
N THR A 368 -29.84 -41.71 -15.02
CA THR A 368 -30.61 -42.52 -14.07
C THR A 368 -31.56 -41.62 -13.28
N ARG A 369 -32.38 -42.20 -12.39
CA ARG A 369 -33.27 -41.42 -11.52
C ARG A 369 -32.52 -40.67 -10.40
N GLU A 370 -31.27 -40.99 -10.15
CA GLU A 370 -30.45 -40.44 -9.07
C GLU A 370 -29.28 -39.59 -9.59
N THR A 371 -29.14 -39.48 -10.92
CA THR A 371 -28.02 -38.74 -11.52
C THR A 371 -28.50 -37.72 -12.53
N VAL A 372 -27.91 -36.54 -12.48
CA VAL A 372 -28.10 -35.47 -13.48
C VAL A 372 -26.78 -35.25 -14.18
N ARG A 373 -26.83 -35.03 -15.47
CA ARG A 373 -25.73 -34.63 -16.30
C ARG A 373 -26.06 -33.33 -17.05
N ALA A 374 -25.18 -32.36 -17.01
CA ALA A 374 -25.25 -31.17 -17.84
C ALA A 374 -24.08 -31.15 -18.83
N HIS A 375 -24.38 -30.81 -20.08
CA HIS A 375 -23.39 -30.54 -21.12
C HIS A 375 -23.46 -29.07 -21.49
N LEU A 376 -22.30 -28.41 -21.59
CA LEU A 376 -22.17 -26.98 -21.82
C LEU A 376 -21.63 -26.73 -23.25
N GLU A 377 -22.37 -25.93 -24.01
CA GLU A 377 -21.95 -25.46 -25.34
C GLU A 377 -22.14 -23.95 -25.47
N PHE A 378 -21.38 -23.36 -26.38
CA PHE A 378 -21.43 -21.95 -26.71
C PHE A 378 -21.66 -21.76 -28.19
N LEU A 379 -22.66 -20.94 -28.56
CA LEU A 379 -22.97 -20.61 -29.95
C LEU A 379 -22.50 -19.18 -30.28
N TYR A 380 -21.48 -19.05 -31.11
CA TYR A 380 -20.94 -17.80 -31.62
C TYR A 380 -21.39 -17.56 -33.07
N GLY A 381 -22.53 -16.91 -33.23
CA GLY A 381 -23.16 -16.79 -34.56
C GLY A 381 -23.60 -18.15 -35.07
N GLU A 382 -22.91 -18.70 -36.07
CA GLU A 382 -23.20 -20.06 -36.62
C GLU A 382 -22.25 -21.13 -36.08
N ASP A 383 -21.16 -20.71 -35.39
CA ASP A 383 -20.15 -21.62 -34.86
C ASP A 383 -20.54 -22.12 -33.46
N ARG A 384 -20.63 -23.44 -33.33
CA ARG A 384 -20.89 -24.12 -32.04
C ARG A 384 -19.58 -24.69 -31.52
N VAL A 385 -19.25 -24.37 -30.27
CA VAL A 385 -18.02 -24.82 -29.59
C VAL A 385 -18.29 -25.31 -28.19
N THR A 386 -17.54 -26.31 -27.74
CA THR A 386 -17.51 -26.75 -26.35
C THR A 386 -16.33 -26.11 -25.59
N PRO A 387 -16.31 -26.14 -24.25
CA PRO A 387 -15.12 -25.74 -23.48
C PRO A 387 -13.85 -26.51 -23.86
N GLU A 388 -13.99 -27.75 -24.32
CA GLU A 388 -12.88 -28.66 -24.65
C GLU A 388 -12.30 -28.44 -26.05
N GLU A 389 -12.92 -27.60 -26.87
CA GLU A 389 -12.51 -27.36 -28.26
C GLU A 389 -11.91 -25.96 -28.42
N PRO A 390 -10.83 -25.78 -29.17
CA PRO A 390 -10.25 -24.46 -29.44
C PRO A 390 -11.18 -23.57 -30.29
N GLY A 391 -12.16 -24.17 -30.97
CA GLY A 391 -13.02 -23.50 -31.93
C GLY A 391 -12.39 -23.31 -33.31
N PRO A 392 -13.17 -22.76 -34.28
CA PRO A 392 -12.66 -22.43 -35.60
C PRO A 392 -11.55 -21.40 -35.59
N ALA A 393 -10.63 -21.47 -36.57
CA ALA A 393 -9.55 -20.50 -36.69
C ALA A 393 -10.09 -19.08 -36.87
N GLY A 394 -9.66 -18.17 -36.00
CA GLY A 394 -10.07 -16.76 -36.01
C GLY A 394 -11.30 -16.45 -35.15
N LEU A 395 -11.93 -17.43 -34.54
CA LEU A 395 -12.98 -17.21 -33.56
C LEU A 395 -12.39 -16.57 -32.29
N LEU A 396 -12.90 -15.40 -31.92
CA LEU A 396 -12.58 -14.73 -30.66
C LEU A 396 -13.64 -15.10 -29.62
N ARG A 397 -13.26 -15.98 -28.70
CA ARG A 397 -14.16 -16.50 -27.65
C ARG A 397 -14.24 -15.51 -26.48
N ASP A 398 -15.43 -15.33 -25.93
CA ASP A 398 -15.63 -14.56 -24.69
C ASP A 398 -15.36 -15.45 -23.47
N ALA A 399 -14.10 -15.54 -23.07
CA ALA A 399 -13.66 -16.33 -21.94
C ALA A 399 -14.39 -15.95 -20.62
N ARG A 400 -14.85 -14.72 -20.49
CA ARG A 400 -15.61 -14.26 -19.30
C ARG A 400 -17.01 -14.87 -19.27
N ALA A 401 -17.73 -14.80 -20.41
CA ALA A 401 -19.07 -15.39 -20.52
C ALA A 401 -19.01 -16.91 -20.32
N GLU A 402 -18.04 -17.57 -20.94
CA GLU A 402 -17.83 -19.00 -20.81
C GLU A 402 -17.53 -19.43 -19.37
N GLN A 403 -16.58 -18.73 -18.69
CA GLN A 403 -16.26 -19.01 -17.30
C GLN A 403 -17.44 -18.74 -16.35
N ARG A 404 -18.27 -17.73 -16.64
CA ARG A 404 -19.46 -17.45 -15.86
C ARG A 404 -20.45 -18.62 -15.94
N ALA A 405 -20.69 -19.14 -17.14
CA ALA A 405 -21.57 -20.29 -17.36
C ALA A 405 -21.04 -21.57 -16.67
N GLY A 406 -19.75 -21.87 -16.83
CA GLY A 406 -19.12 -23.01 -16.18
C GLY A 406 -19.13 -22.92 -14.65
N ARG A 407 -18.86 -21.72 -14.08
CA ARG A 407 -18.98 -21.50 -12.63
C ARG A 407 -20.41 -21.61 -12.12
N LEU A 408 -21.37 -21.23 -12.94
CA LEU A 408 -22.79 -21.39 -12.59
C LEU A 408 -23.16 -22.86 -12.44
N LEU A 409 -22.79 -23.71 -13.43
CA LEU A 409 -22.94 -25.16 -13.32
C LEU A 409 -22.17 -25.74 -12.12
N GLY A 410 -20.92 -25.36 -11.93
CA GLY A 410 -20.07 -25.84 -10.84
C GLY A 410 -20.54 -25.46 -9.41
N ARG A 411 -21.57 -24.64 -9.25
CA ARG A 411 -22.23 -24.42 -7.95
C ARG A 411 -23.15 -25.60 -7.53
N TYR A 412 -23.63 -26.33 -8.50
CA TYR A 412 -24.65 -27.33 -8.31
C TYR A 412 -24.19 -28.73 -8.69
N LEU A 413 -23.29 -28.82 -9.64
CA LEU A 413 -22.81 -30.06 -10.23
C LEU A 413 -21.30 -30.15 -10.16
N GLU A 414 -20.74 -31.35 -10.06
CA GLU A 414 -19.32 -31.60 -10.10
C GLU A 414 -18.79 -31.47 -11.55
N PRO A 415 -17.76 -30.66 -11.81
CA PRO A 415 -17.19 -30.54 -13.13
C PRO A 415 -16.42 -31.82 -13.52
N GLY A 416 -16.58 -32.25 -14.75
CA GLY A 416 -15.73 -33.27 -15.37
C GLY A 416 -14.28 -32.77 -15.57
N PRO A 417 -13.40 -33.55 -16.17
CA PRO A 417 -12.01 -33.16 -16.38
C PRO A 417 -11.92 -31.97 -17.35
N ASP A 418 -11.17 -30.96 -16.94
CA ASP A 418 -10.77 -29.84 -17.81
C ASP A 418 -9.61 -30.29 -18.72
N THR A 419 -9.91 -30.47 -20.01
CA THR A 419 -8.92 -30.96 -20.99
C THR A 419 -8.09 -29.86 -21.63
N MET A 420 -8.54 -28.59 -21.54
CA MET A 420 -7.84 -27.44 -22.11
C MET A 420 -7.02 -26.65 -21.09
N GLY A 421 -7.16 -26.93 -19.81
CA GLY A 421 -6.47 -26.20 -18.76
C GLY A 421 -6.97 -24.77 -18.55
N ASN A 422 -8.18 -24.46 -19.02
CA ASN A 422 -8.82 -23.14 -18.90
C ASN A 422 -9.78 -23.03 -17.70
N GLY A 423 -9.88 -24.08 -16.89
CA GLY A 423 -10.77 -24.14 -15.72
C GLY A 423 -12.23 -24.45 -16.07
N LEU A 424 -12.50 -24.92 -17.29
CA LEU A 424 -13.83 -25.25 -17.77
C LEU A 424 -13.93 -26.72 -18.18
N ALA A 425 -15.04 -27.36 -17.79
CA ALA A 425 -15.42 -28.67 -18.26
C ALA A 425 -16.60 -28.56 -19.23
N ALA A 426 -16.67 -29.49 -20.20
CA ALA A 426 -17.85 -29.59 -21.06
C ALA A 426 -18.99 -30.35 -20.39
N HIS A 427 -18.68 -31.22 -19.44
CA HIS A 427 -19.67 -32.05 -18.73
C HIS A 427 -19.62 -31.80 -17.24
N TYR A 428 -20.77 -31.79 -16.60
CA TYR A 428 -20.98 -31.64 -15.17
C TYR A 428 -21.98 -32.69 -14.72
N ASP A 429 -21.71 -33.35 -13.61
CA ASP A 429 -22.54 -34.45 -13.10
C ASP A 429 -22.92 -34.20 -11.62
N ALA A 430 -24.09 -34.66 -11.20
CA ALA A 430 -24.47 -34.82 -9.79
C ALA A 430 -24.89 -36.26 -9.54
N TYR A 431 -24.48 -36.81 -8.42
CA TYR A 431 -24.69 -38.21 -8.02
C TYR A 431 -25.39 -38.33 -6.68
N GLU A 432 -25.40 -37.28 -5.87
CA GLU A 432 -26.03 -37.27 -4.55
C GLU A 432 -27.45 -36.71 -4.63
N GLU A 433 -28.42 -37.35 -3.96
CA GLU A 433 -29.84 -36.98 -4.00
C GLU A 433 -30.05 -35.51 -3.61
N ASP A 434 -29.37 -35.04 -2.57
CA ASP A 434 -29.48 -33.66 -2.09
C ASP A 434 -28.93 -32.65 -3.13
N GLU A 435 -27.86 -32.97 -3.85
CA GLU A 435 -27.32 -32.16 -4.93
C GLU A 435 -28.26 -32.09 -6.11
N VAL A 436 -28.81 -33.23 -6.53
CA VAL A 436 -29.79 -33.30 -7.60
C VAL A 436 -31.02 -32.47 -7.25
N TYR A 437 -31.51 -32.57 -6.00
CA TYR A 437 -32.68 -31.80 -5.56
C TYR A 437 -32.41 -30.29 -5.60
N ARG A 438 -31.27 -29.86 -5.05
CA ARG A 438 -30.85 -28.47 -5.07
C ARG A 438 -30.66 -27.94 -6.50
N PHE A 439 -30.12 -28.77 -7.40
CA PHE A 439 -29.96 -28.39 -8.80
C PHE A 439 -31.32 -28.22 -9.50
N LEU A 440 -32.27 -29.10 -9.26
CA LEU A 440 -33.60 -29.01 -9.86
C LEU A 440 -34.37 -27.77 -9.36
N ASP A 441 -34.27 -27.45 -8.08
CA ASP A 441 -34.99 -26.34 -7.45
C ASP A 441 -34.35 -24.97 -7.71
N GLU A 442 -33.03 -24.85 -7.55
CA GLU A 442 -32.32 -23.60 -7.66
C GLU A 442 -31.48 -23.48 -8.95
N GLY A 443 -30.85 -24.57 -9.37
CA GLY A 443 -29.90 -24.58 -10.48
C GLY A 443 -30.58 -24.36 -11.82
N VAL A 444 -31.64 -25.13 -12.13
CA VAL A 444 -32.32 -24.99 -13.42
C VAL A 444 -32.90 -23.60 -13.64
N PRO A 445 -33.57 -22.94 -12.68
CA PRO A 445 -33.97 -21.55 -12.81
C PRO A 445 -32.81 -20.59 -13.05
N ALA A 446 -31.67 -20.83 -12.38
CA ALA A 446 -30.45 -20.00 -12.57
C ALA A 446 -29.85 -20.16 -13.97
N LEU A 447 -29.85 -21.38 -14.53
CA LEU A 447 -29.42 -21.64 -15.90
C LEU A 447 -30.33 -20.95 -16.94
N LEU A 448 -31.66 -21.01 -16.73
CA LEU A 448 -32.65 -20.34 -17.60
C LEU A 448 -32.47 -18.80 -17.62
N ALA A 449 -31.98 -18.24 -16.54
CA ALA A 449 -31.65 -16.79 -16.48
C ALA A 449 -30.36 -16.43 -17.22
N GLU A 450 -29.45 -17.38 -17.40
CA GLU A 450 -28.13 -17.16 -18.01
C GLU A 450 -28.11 -17.54 -19.52
N GLY A 451 -28.91 -18.53 -19.97
CA GLY A 451 -28.86 -18.99 -21.33
C GLY A 451 -30.01 -19.90 -21.72
N GLU A 452 -29.86 -20.62 -22.83
CA GLU A 452 -30.84 -21.57 -23.33
C GLU A 452 -30.65 -22.92 -22.65
N VAL A 453 -31.74 -23.50 -22.17
CA VAL A 453 -31.75 -24.81 -21.48
C VAL A 453 -32.52 -25.82 -22.32
N TYR A 454 -31.84 -26.89 -22.70
CA TYR A 454 -32.40 -28.00 -23.45
C TYR A 454 -32.51 -29.24 -22.56
N LEU A 455 -33.69 -29.83 -22.49
CA LEU A 455 -33.98 -30.96 -21.59
C LEU A 455 -34.25 -32.22 -22.41
N THR A 456 -33.63 -33.33 -22.04
CA THR A 456 -34.00 -34.65 -22.57
C THR A 456 -35.34 -35.08 -21.97
N ASP A 457 -36.01 -36.07 -22.60
CA ASP A 457 -37.26 -36.63 -22.08
C ASP A 457 -37.03 -37.36 -20.73
N ALA A 458 -35.83 -37.94 -20.53
CA ALA A 458 -35.45 -38.55 -19.27
C ALA A 458 -35.38 -37.49 -18.15
N PHE A 459 -34.78 -36.34 -18.40
CA PHE A 459 -34.69 -35.22 -17.42
C PHE A 459 -36.10 -34.65 -17.11
N ARG A 460 -36.94 -34.46 -18.13
CA ARG A 460 -38.34 -34.00 -17.92
C ARG A 460 -39.15 -34.95 -17.05
N SER A 461 -38.92 -36.28 -17.21
CA SER A 461 -39.58 -37.29 -16.40
C SER A 461 -39.11 -37.31 -14.93
N MET A 462 -37.90 -36.78 -14.64
CA MET A 462 -37.40 -36.64 -13.29
C MET A 462 -38.06 -35.46 -12.54
N GLN A 463 -38.48 -34.42 -13.26
CA GLN A 463 -39.16 -33.25 -12.68
C GLN A 463 -40.68 -33.50 -12.41
N ALA A 464 -41.26 -34.53 -12.95
CA ALA A 464 -42.68 -34.89 -12.80
C ALA A 464 -42.89 -35.76 -11.56
#